data_91e1077249ad30d6919d2ec3ef6929d4
#
_entry.id   91e1077249ad30d6919d2ec3ef6929d4
#
_cell.length_a   1.000
_cell.length_b   1.000
_cell.length_c   1.000
_cell.angle_alpha   90.00
_cell.angle_beta   90.00
_cell.angle_gamma   90.00
#
_symmetry.space_group_name_H-M   'P 1'
#
loop_
_entity.id
_entity.type
_entity.pdbx_description
1 polymer ?
#
loop_
_entity_poly.entity_id
_entity_poly.type
_entity_poly.pdbx_seq_one_letter_code
_entity_poly.pdbx_strand_id
1 'polypeptide(L)'
;VFSLFLSFSSIMNPFDCPMVSRRGFLAQTGLGLGGLLLGGAGRAGETSPLIARAPHFAPKAKRVIHFFLNGGPSHVDTFDPKPLLSRYAGQLLPGDYRRTERKTGVAFPSPFQFKKYGQSGLEISEVFEKTAAHADSMAVVRSMYAQVPNHEPSLMLMNCGDSVQARPSFGSWLLYGLGAENQNLPGFVAMCPGGMPIKDSENWQAGFLPGALQGTFVDPQYREVDRLIENIRSGHATVSTQRRQLDLLREMNGRHRDSRGADPRLEARLESFELAFRMQVDATDAFDLSREPASMREMYGDTVHGRQTLMARRLLERGVRFVQLWHGAGQPWDHHESIEGGLRAQAGQIDGPIAALMTDLKQRGMFEDTLILWGGEFGRTPSVELAEGGASKLGRDHNHYGFSVWMAGGGIKGGQVYGATDEFGFKAVENPASVHDLHATMLHLLGFDHEQLTYRHAGRDFRLTDVSGEVMQSIVA
;
A
#
# COMPACT_ATOMS: atom_id res chain seq x y z
N VAL A 1 44.17 -49.28 -28.84
CA VAL A 1 45.50 -49.72 -28.34
C VAL A 1 45.54 -49.41 -26.84
N PHE A 2 45.64 -50.56 -26.07
CA PHE A 2 46.03 -50.71 -24.65
C PHE A 2 45.41 -49.80 -23.55
N SER A 3 44.56 -50.23 -22.68
CA SER A 3 44.68 -51.21 -21.57
C SER A 3 45.74 -50.83 -20.52
N LEU A 4 45.29 -50.53 -19.30
CA LEU A 4 45.82 -51.13 -18.08
C LEU A 4 44.92 -50.86 -16.85
N PHE A 5 44.49 -51.93 -16.26
CA PHE A 5 43.87 -52.07 -14.91
C PHE A 5 44.86 -51.67 -13.81
N LEU A 6 44.33 -51.15 -12.67
CA LEU A 6 44.64 -51.73 -11.35
C LEU A 6 43.71 -51.17 -10.28
N SER A 7 43.07 -52.13 -9.62
CA SER A 7 42.27 -52.01 -8.42
C SER A 7 43.12 -51.72 -7.17
N PHE A 8 42.58 -51.01 -6.20
CA PHE A 8 42.78 -51.32 -4.78
C PHE A 8 41.54 -50.93 -3.95
N SER A 9 40.88 -51.93 -3.48
CA SER A 9 39.91 -51.91 -2.40
C SER A 9 40.61 -51.64 -1.08
N SER A 10 40.17 -50.65 -0.34
CA SER A 10 40.48 -50.52 1.08
C SER A 10 39.17 -50.44 1.87
N ILE A 11 38.88 -51.52 2.54
CA ILE A 11 37.76 -51.70 3.49
C ILE A 11 38.10 -50.88 4.72
N MET A 12 37.33 -49.83 5.02
CA MET A 12 37.40 -49.12 6.29
C MET A 12 36.61 -49.94 7.35
N ASN A 13 37.28 -50.20 8.45
CA ASN A 13 36.79 -50.91 9.61
C ASN A 13 35.74 -50.08 10.39
N PRO A 14 34.59 -50.59 10.78
CA PRO A 14 33.46 -49.79 11.35
C PRO A 14 33.63 -49.43 12.85
N PHE A 15 34.83 -49.52 13.43
CA PHE A 15 35.04 -49.34 14.89
C PHE A 15 36.03 -48.24 15.28
N ASP A 16 36.45 -47.36 14.40
CA ASP A 16 37.26 -46.18 14.77
C ASP A 16 36.33 -44.93 15.01
N CYS A 17 35.66 -44.91 16.14
CA CYS A 17 35.06 -43.71 16.69
C CYS A 17 36.10 -43.02 17.62
N PRO A 18 36.56 -41.76 17.33
CA PRO A 18 37.45 -41.06 18.23
C PRO A 18 36.67 -40.73 19.52
N MET A 19 37.16 -41.21 20.66
CA MET A 19 36.63 -40.88 22.01
C MET A 19 36.68 -39.39 22.24
N VAL A 20 35.52 -38.75 22.17
CA VAL A 20 35.36 -37.32 22.52
C VAL A 20 35.65 -37.15 24.01
N SER A 21 36.67 -36.39 24.36
CA SER A 21 37.00 -36.08 25.75
C SER A 21 35.85 -35.38 26.45
N ARG A 22 35.70 -35.56 27.78
CA ARG A 22 34.66 -34.87 28.60
C ARG A 22 34.66 -33.36 28.41
N ARG A 23 35.82 -32.75 28.12
CA ARG A 23 35.96 -31.32 27.80
C ARG A 23 35.40 -30.98 26.41
N GLY A 24 35.59 -31.85 25.42
CA GLY A 24 35.03 -31.65 24.09
C GLY A 24 33.51 -31.82 24.07
N PHE A 25 32.98 -32.75 24.87
CA PHE A 25 31.53 -32.91 25.02
C PHE A 25 30.89 -31.67 25.71
N LEU A 26 31.47 -31.12 26.75
CA LEU A 26 30.97 -29.93 27.44
C LEU A 26 31.13 -28.65 26.58
N ALA A 27 32.15 -28.55 25.74
CA ALA A 27 32.27 -27.42 24.81
C ALA A 27 31.21 -27.50 23.67
N GLN A 28 30.91 -28.70 23.19
CA GLN A 28 29.87 -28.89 22.18
C GLN A 28 28.45 -28.76 22.74
N THR A 29 28.19 -29.14 24.00
CA THR A 29 26.88 -28.92 24.65
C THR A 29 26.68 -27.46 25.08
N GLY A 30 27.75 -26.74 25.47
CA GLY A 30 27.70 -25.31 25.81
C GLY A 30 27.42 -24.43 24.58
N LEU A 31 28.00 -24.77 23.42
CA LEU A 31 27.70 -24.13 22.14
C LEU A 31 26.30 -24.50 21.60
N GLY A 32 25.82 -25.72 21.91
CA GLY A 32 24.50 -26.19 21.51
C GLY A 32 23.34 -25.44 22.23
N LEU A 33 23.48 -25.10 23.50
CA LEU A 33 22.48 -24.35 24.27
C LEU A 33 22.50 -22.84 23.95
N GLY A 34 23.65 -22.25 23.66
CA GLY A 34 23.76 -20.87 23.18
C GLY A 34 23.24 -20.70 21.74
N GLY A 35 23.42 -21.73 20.91
CA GLY A 35 22.88 -21.78 19.53
C GLY A 35 21.37 -21.96 19.47
N LEU A 36 20.74 -22.57 20.49
CA LEU A 36 19.27 -22.70 20.57
C LEU A 36 18.58 -21.39 20.97
N LEU A 37 19.30 -20.43 21.56
CA LEU A 37 18.79 -19.10 21.91
C LEU A 37 19.07 -18.03 20.81
N LEU A 38 20.01 -18.31 19.88
CA LEU A 38 20.40 -17.37 18.80
C LEU A 38 20.25 -17.98 17.40
N GLY A 39 19.92 -19.25 17.28
CA GLY A 39 19.82 -19.98 16.04
C GLY A 39 18.40 -20.50 15.81
N GLY A 40 17.43 -19.62 15.65
CA GLY A 40 16.19 -19.87 14.92
C GLY A 40 16.46 -20.06 13.43
N ALA A 41 17.58 -20.71 13.06
CA ALA A 41 17.88 -21.08 11.68
C ALA A 41 17.19 -22.41 11.37
N GLY A 42 15.99 -22.32 10.80
CA GLY A 42 15.56 -23.22 9.74
C GLY A 42 15.47 -24.71 10.05
N ARG A 43 14.51 -25.13 10.84
CA ARG A 43 13.68 -26.25 10.42
C ARG A 43 12.57 -25.65 9.58
N ALA A 44 12.50 -26.02 8.31
CA ALA A 44 11.34 -25.82 7.44
C ALA A 44 10.17 -26.66 7.97
N GLY A 45 9.65 -26.28 9.13
CA GLY A 45 8.35 -26.61 9.66
C GLY A 45 7.45 -25.46 9.28
N GLU A 46 6.42 -25.75 8.54
CA GLU A 46 5.40 -24.87 8.00
C GLU A 46 4.96 -23.80 8.98
N THR A 47 5.59 -22.64 8.91
CA THR A 47 5.06 -21.45 9.53
C THR A 47 4.27 -20.70 8.47
N SER A 48 2.97 -20.49 8.70
CA SER A 48 2.12 -19.68 7.83
C SER A 48 2.85 -18.38 7.46
N PRO A 49 2.84 -17.95 6.20
CA PRO A 49 3.45 -16.69 5.79
C PRO A 49 2.85 -15.46 6.51
N LEU A 50 1.70 -15.64 7.15
CA LEU A 50 0.99 -14.62 7.92
C LEU A 50 1.41 -14.55 9.40
N ILE A 51 2.33 -15.39 9.89
CA ILE A 51 2.82 -15.27 11.27
C ILE A 51 3.51 -13.94 11.46
N ALA A 52 3.18 -13.26 12.57
CA ALA A 52 3.78 -11.98 12.94
C ALA A 52 5.31 -12.11 13.07
N ARG A 53 6.04 -11.16 12.50
CA ARG A 53 7.50 -11.10 12.45
C ARG A 53 7.97 -9.79 13.04
N ALA A 54 9.19 -9.78 13.58
CA ALA A 54 9.84 -8.56 14.00
C ALA A 54 10.36 -7.76 12.80
N PRO A 55 10.21 -6.44 12.80
CA PRO A 55 10.86 -5.58 11.80
C PRO A 55 12.38 -5.53 12.01
N HIS A 56 13.13 -4.89 11.11
CA HIS A 56 14.58 -4.75 11.20
C HIS A 56 15.01 -3.85 12.37
N PHE A 57 14.19 -2.83 12.68
CA PHE A 57 14.39 -1.91 13.81
C PHE A 57 13.03 -1.45 14.37
N ALA A 58 13.04 -0.69 15.46
CA ALA A 58 11.82 -0.23 16.13
C ALA A 58 10.95 0.62 15.19
N PRO A 59 9.73 0.19 14.85
CA PRO A 59 8.86 0.91 13.93
C PRO A 59 8.25 2.14 14.58
N LYS A 60 7.99 3.18 13.79
CA LYS A 60 7.15 4.32 14.17
C LYS A 60 5.67 4.05 13.86
N ALA A 61 5.41 3.43 12.71
CA ALA A 61 4.08 3.00 12.31
C ALA A 61 3.92 1.48 12.46
N LYS A 62 2.75 1.04 12.88
CA LYS A 62 2.36 -0.37 12.94
C LYS A 62 1.42 -0.77 11.80
N ARG A 63 0.70 0.21 11.26
CA ARG A 63 -0.34 0.03 10.26
C ARG A 63 -0.42 1.22 9.32
N VAL A 64 -1.03 1.00 8.16
CA VAL A 64 -1.16 2.02 7.11
C VAL A 64 -2.60 2.09 6.63
N ILE A 65 -3.08 3.30 6.42
CA ILE A 65 -4.27 3.57 5.63
C ILE A 65 -3.91 4.46 4.45
N HIS A 66 -4.27 4.06 3.24
CA HIS A 66 -3.96 4.78 2.02
C HIS A 66 -5.24 5.20 1.31
N PHE A 67 -5.51 6.50 1.28
CA PHE A 67 -6.53 7.09 0.41
C PHE A 67 -5.96 7.18 -1.01
N PHE A 68 -6.31 6.21 -1.83
CA PHE A 68 -5.85 6.14 -3.22
C PHE A 68 -6.86 6.82 -4.16
N LEU A 69 -6.47 7.96 -4.70
CA LEU A 69 -7.31 8.79 -5.53
C LEU A 69 -7.06 8.49 -7.01
N ASN A 70 -7.57 7.33 -7.42
CA ASN A 70 -7.35 6.82 -8.77
C ASN A 70 -7.87 7.77 -9.85
N GLY A 71 -6.99 8.11 -10.77
CA GLY A 71 -7.20 9.10 -11.81
C GLY A 71 -6.30 10.32 -11.69
N GLY A 72 -5.47 10.43 -10.64
CA GLY A 72 -4.46 11.48 -10.51
C GLY A 72 -5.03 12.85 -10.13
N PRO A 73 -5.20 13.15 -8.83
CA PRO A 73 -5.72 14.43 -8.36
C PRO A 73 -4.79 15.60 -8.76
N SER A 74 -5.39 16.73 -9.16
CA SER A 74 -4.64 17.93 -9.53
C SER A 74 -3.97 18.57 -8.32
N HIS A 75 -2.64 18.51 -8.26
CA HIS A 75 -1.87 19.11 -7.17
C HIS A 75 -1.97 20.62 -7.15
N VAL A 76 -1.98 21.29 -8.32
CA VAL A 76 -2.10 22.75 -8.43
C VAL A 76 -3.48 23.27 -8.01
N ASP A 77 -4.46 22.40 -7.87
CA ASP A 77 -5.82 22.72 -7.43
C ASP A 77 -6.10 22.25 -6.00
N THR A 78 -5.15 21.55 -5.34
CA THR A 78 -5.36 20.95 -4.01
C THR A 78 -4.33 21.36 -2.96
N PHE A 79 -3.04 21.00 -3.12
CA PHE A 79 -2.01 21.17 -2.08
C PHE A 79 -0.76 21.92 -2.55
N ASP A 80 -0.68 22.33 -3.82
CA ASP A 80 0.48 23.03 -4.40
C ASP A 80 0.06 24.31 -5.14
N PRO A 81 -0.35 25.39 -4.42
CA PRO A 81 -0.81 26.63 -5.02
C PRO A 81 0.28 27.29 -5.87
N LYS A 82 -0.10 27.76 -7.07
CA LYS A 82 0.78 28.40 -8.03
C LYS A 82 0.26 29.79 -8.44
N PRO A 83 0.57 30.83 -7.67
CA PRO A 83 0.06 32.19 -7.95
C PRO A 83 0.42 32.71 -9.34
N LEU A 84 1.56 32.27 -9.91
CA LEU A 84 1.97 32.67 -11.25
C LEU A 84 1.02 32.19 -12.35
N LEU A 85 0.30 31.11 -12.15
CA LEU A 85 -0.73 30.68 -13.12
C LEU A 85 -1.81 31.73 -13.32
N SER A 86 -2.18 32.46 -12.26
CA SER A 86 -3.13 33.58 -12.37
C SER A 86 -2.54 34.78 -13.17
N ARG A 87 -1.23 35.04 -12.99
CA ARG A 87 -0.54 36.10 -13.73
C ARG A 87 -0.42 35.81 -15.22
N TYR A 88 -0.26 34.51 -15.58
CA TYR A 88 -0.14 34.07 -16.98
C TYR A 88 -1.47 33.51 -17.52
N ALA A 89 -2.58 33.75 -16.85
CA ALA A 89 -3.90 33.24 -17.29
C ALA A 89 -4.16 33.59 -18.76
N GLY A 90 -4.50 32.57 -19.54
CA GLY A 90 -4.77 32.73 -20.97
C GLY A 90 -3.54 32.94 -21.85
N GLN A 91 -2.32 32.86 -21.32
CA GLN A 91 -1.06 32.94 -22.07
C GLN A 91 -0.36 31.57 -22.08
N LEU A 92 0.48 31.33 -23.06
CA LEU A 92 1.37 30.17 -23.04
C LEU A 92 2.36 30.33 -21.88
N LEU A 93 2.64 29.21 -21.21
CA LEU A 93 3.65 29.17 -20.16
C LEU A 93 5.03 29.52 -20.75
N PRO A 94 5.86 30.38 -20.09
CA PRO A 94 7.19 30.69 -20.57
C PRO A 94 8.13 29.49 -20.35
N GLY A 95 9.00 29.23 -21.34
CA GLY A 95 10.04 28.18 -21.28
C GLY A 95 9.69 26.93 -22.07
N ASP A 96 10.66 26.02 -22.11
CA ASP A 96 10.52 24.74 -22.79
C ASP A 96 9.93 23.71 -21.82
N TYR A 97 8.63 23.45 -21.94
CA TYR A 97 7.97 22.39 -21.19
C TYR A 97 8.09 21.05 -21.91
N ARG A 98 8.22 19.98 -21.11
CA ARG A 98 8.27 18.62 -21.63
C ARG A 98 6.93 18.27 -22.27
N ARG A 99 6.97 17.30 -23.19
CA ARG A 99 5.79 16.84 -23.91
C ARG A 99 4.76 16.28 -22.93
N THR A 100 3.52 16.73 -23.03
CA THR A 100 2.34 16.19 -22.36
C THR A 100 1.75 15.02 -23.15
N GLU A 101 0.88 14.22 -22.56
CA GLU A 101 0.25 13.08 -23.23
C GLU A 101 -0.73 13.58 -24.30
N ARG A 102 -1.54 14.55 -23.94
CA ARG A 102 -2.49 15.21 -24.84
C ARG A 102 -2.08 16.63 -25.15
N LYS A 103 -2.76 17.24 -26.10
CA LYS A 103 -2.49 18.62 -26.48
C LYS A 103 -2.95 19.57 -25.37
N THR A 104 -2.02 20.36 -24.85
CA THR A 104 -2.27 21.40 -23.86
C THR A 104 -2.16 22.80 -24.48
N GLY A 105 -2.83 23.76 -23.87
CA GLY A 105 -2.88 25.15 -24.33
C GLY A 105 -2.23 26.11 -23.32
N VAL A 106 -2.95 27.17 -23.01
CA VAL A 106 -2.53 28.27 -22.16
C VAL A 106 -2.51 27.89 -20.67
N ALA A 107 -1.81 28.67 -19.87
CA ALA A 107 -1.82 28.61 -18.42
C ALA A 107 -3.25 28.63 -17.88
N PHE A 108 -3.56 27.70 -17.01
CA PHE A 108 -4.88 27.54 -16.43
C PHE A 108 -4.80 27.71 -14.90
N PRO A 109 -5.17 28.90 -14.37
CA PRO A 109 -5.22 29.13 -12.94
C PRO A 109 -6.14 28.15 -12.24
N SER A 110 -5.85 27.86 -10.96
CA SER A 110 -6.78 27.11 -10.14
C SER A 110 -8.12 27.89 -10.01
N PRO A 111 -9.25 27.23 -10.22
CA PRO A 111 -10.56 27.83 -9.96
C PRO A 111 -10.89 27.92 -8.46
N PHE A 112 -10.02 27.36 -7.59
CA PHE A 112 -10.23 27.27 -6.14
C PHE A 112 -9.38 28.30 -5.38
N GLN A 113 -9.87 28.68 -4.20
CA GLN A 113 -9.14 29.53 -3.27
C GLN A 113 -8.27 28.69 -2.35
N PHE A 114 -7.07 29.20 -2.07
CA PHE A 114 -6.14 28.63 -1.10
C PHE A 114 -6.11 29.50 0.15
N LYS A 115 -6.05 28.85 1.32
CA LYS A 115 -5.89 29.50 2.62
C LYS A 115 -4.77 28.83 3.38
N LYS A 116 -4.18 29.57 4.33
CA LYS A 116 -3.20 29.05 5.28
C LYS A 116 -3.95 28.46 6.48
N TYR A 117 -3.59 27.25 6.86
CA TYR A 117 -4.21 26.52 7.96
C TYR A 117 -3.19 26.12 9.02
N GLY A 118 -3.66 25.97 10.25
CA GLY A 118 -2.84 25.57 11.40
C GLY A 118 -1.83 26.62 11.80
N GLN A 119 -0.99 26.27 12.77
CA GLN A 119 0.18 27.07 13.17
C GLN A 119 1.30 26.99 12.13
N SER A 120 1.36 25.89 11.40
CA SER A 120 2.31 25.66 10.30
C SER A 120 2.11 26.59 9.12
N GLY A 121 0.89 27.10 8.92
CA GLY A 121 0.55 27.92 7.77
C GLY A 121 0.53 27.18 6.45
N LEU A 122 0.27 25.87 6.44
CA LEU A 122 0.13 25.08 5.22
C LEU A 122 -0.98 25.64 4.34
N GLU A 123 -0.67 25.90 3.08
CA GLU A 123 -1.63 26.36 2.10
C GLU A 123 -2.37 25.19 1.49
N ILE A 124 -3.68 25.14 1.70
CA ILE A 124 -4.57 24.06 1.25
C ILE A 124 -5.78 24.70 0.55
N SER A 125 -6.23 24.06 -0.51
CA SER A 125 -7.40 24.45 -1.28
C SER A 125 -8.69 24.30 -0.46
N GLU A 126 -9.66 25.19 -0.72
CA GLU A 126 -10.98 25.18 -0.08
C GLU A 126 -11.74 23.86 -0.23
N VAL A 127 -11.41 23.05 -1.23
CA VAL A 127 -12.05 21.75 -1.45
C VAL A 127 -11.69 20.69 -0.40
N PHE A 128 -10.63 20.96 0.41
CA PHE A 128 -10.20 20.11 1.53
C PHE A 128 -10.22 20.88 2.88
N GLU A 129 -11.17 21.79 3.07
CA GLU A 129 -11.24 22.66 4.25
C GLU A 129 -11.38 21.88 5.58
N LYS A 130 -12.11 20.75 5.59
CA LYS A 130 -12.26 19.91 6.79
C LYS A 130 -10.98 19.17 7.12
N THR A 131 -10.32 18.57 6.12
CA THR A 131 -8.99 17.93 6.26
C THR A 131 -7.95 18.96 6.71
N ALA A 132 -8.02 20.19 6.22
CA ALA A 132 -7.11 21.27 6.57
C ALA A 132 -7.13 21.67 8.06
N ALA A 133 -8.18 21.33 8.82
CA ALA A 133 -8.19 21.44 10.27
C ALA A 133 -7.07 20.63 10.95
N HIS A 134 -6.49 19.66 10.25
CA HIS A 134 -5.37 18.82 10.71
C HIS A 134 -4.03 19.21 10.06
N ALA A 135 -3.90 20.38 9.46
CA ALA A 135 -2.71 20.83 8.73
C ALA A 135 -1.41 20.63 9.52
N ASP A 136 -1.41 20.95 10.81
CA ASP A 136 -0.21 20.81 11.67
C ASP A 136 0.23 19.34 11.89
N SER A 137 -0.59 18.37 11.47
CA SER A 137 -0.27 16.94 11.53
C SER A 137 0.12 16.36 10.18
N MET A 138 0.13 17.16 9.11
CA MET A 138 0.36 16.73 7.74
C MET A 138 1.75 17.13 7.26
N ALA A 139 2.44 16.25 6.56
CA ALA A 139 3.59 16.58 5.71
C ALA A 139 3.16 16.46 4.25
N VAL A 140 3.21 17.58 3.52
CA VAL A 140 2.85 17.62 2.10
C VAL A 140 4.12 17.49 1.27
N VAL A 141 4.24 16.43 0.48
CA VAL A 141 5.32 16.22 -0.48
C VAL A 141 4.86 16.82 -1.81
N ARG A 142 5.39 18.00 -2.19
CA ARG A 142 5.03 18.69 -3.44
C ARG A 142 5.90 18.33 -4.62
N SER A 143 6.97 17.59 -4.39
CA SER A 143 7.99 17.28 -5.39
C SER A 143 7.94 15.82 -5.86
N MET A 144 6.82 15.14 -5.72
CA MET A 144 6.66 13.80 -6.28
C MET A 144 6.81 13.83 -7.81
N TYR A 145 7.45 12.80 -8.35
CA TYR A 145 7.47 12.54 -9.79
C TYR A 145 7.40 11.05 -10.10
N ALA A 146 6.90 10.72 -11.28
CA ALA A 146 6.84 9.37 -11.79
C ALA A 146 7.49 9.28 -13.18
N GLN A 147 7.71 8.07 -13.66
CA GLN A 147 8.43 7.83 -14.91
C GLN A 147 7.49 7.77 -16.12
N VAL A 148 6.21 7.58 -15.89
CA VAL A 148 5.21 7.28 -16.93
C VAL A 148 3.95 8.14 -16.75
N PRO A 149 3.33 8.60 -17.86
CA PRO A 149 2.16 9.48 -17.83
C PRO A 149 0.82 8.73 -17.87
N ASN A 150 0.79 7.44 -18.17
CA ASN A 150 -0.43 6.67 -18.38
C ASN A 150 -0.89 5.98 -17.11
N HIS A 151 -2.19 5.85 -16.90
CA HIS A 151 -2.77 5.31 -15.68
C HIS A 151 -2.33 3.88 -15.36
N GLU A 152 -2.47 2.93 -16.30
CA GLU A 152 -2.15 1.52 -16.03
C GLU A 152 -0.72 1.32 -15.51
N PRO A 153 0.34 1.79 -16.19
CA PRO A 153 1.69 1.63 -15.70
C PRO A 153 1.99 2.47 -14.45
N SER A 154 1.35 3.65 -14.28
CA SER A 154 1.54 4.49 -13.10
C SER A 154 0.86 3.90 -11.87
N LEU A 155 -0.31 3.27 -12.02
CA LEU A 155 -0.97 2.50 -10.97
C LEU A 155 -0.09 1.35 -10.50
N MET A 156 0.51 0.61 -11.45
CA MET A 156 1.42 -0.49 -11.12
C MET A 156 2.68 0.02 -10.41
N LEU A 157 3.26 1.13 -10.88
CA LEU A 157 4.42 1.75 -10.23
C LEU A 157 4.08 2.17 -8.79
N MET A 158 2.97 2.89 -8.57
CA MET A 158 2.55 3.38 -7.26
C MET A 158 2.20 2.25 -6.29
N ASN A 159 1.58 1.18 -6.77
CA ASN A 159 1.16 0.07 -5.91
C ASN A 159 2.21 -1.05 -5.78
N CYS A 160 2.99 -1.31 -6.83
CA CYS A 160 3.86 -2.50 -6.92
C CYS A 160 5.34 -2.16 -7.17
N GLY A 161 5.72 -0.88 -7.29
CA GLY A 161 7.09 -0.45 -7.50
C GLY A 161 7.67 -0.76 -8.89
N ASP A 162 6.83 -1.13 -9.86
CA ASP A 162 7.25 -1.38 -11.24
C ASP A 162 6.12 -1.07 -12.21
N SER A 163 6.42 -0.34 -13.29
CA SER A 163 5.42 0.08 -14.27
C SER A 163 5.17 -0.94 -15.38
N VAL A 164 5.98 -1.99 -15.49
CA VAL A 164 5.97 -2.93 -16.62
C VAL A 164 5.70 -4.37 -16.16
N GLN A 165 6.34 -4.79 -15.09
CA GLN A 165 6.30 -6.17 -14.63
C GLN A 165 5.29 -6.36 -13.50
N ALA A 166 4.59 -7.48 -13.54
CA ALA A 166 3.72 -7.89 -12.42
C ALA A 166 4.56 -8.23 -11.20
N ARG A 167 4.64 -7.31 -10.24
CA ARG A 167 5.38 -7.44 -8.97
C ARG A 167 4.43 -7.43 -7.77
N PRO A 168 4.88 -7.90 -6.60
CA PRO A 168 4.07 -7.80 -5.39
C PRO A 168 3.77 -6.36 -5.03
N SER A 169 2.54 -6.11 -4.59
CA SER A 169 2.11 -4.80 -4.12
C SER A 169 2.77 -4.42 -2.79
N PHE A 170 2.77 -3.11 -2.48
CA PHE A 170 3.24 -2.58 -1.19
C PHE A 170 2.64 -3.33 0.01
N GLY A 171 1.31 -3.55 0.00
CA GLY A 171 0.63 -4.28 1.08
C GLY A 171 1.10 -5.73 1.20
N SER A 172 1.40 -6.39 0.09
CA SER A 172 1.96 -7.75 0.09
C SER A 172 3.38 -7.78 0.64
N TRP A 173 4.23 -6.80 0.30
CA TRP A 173 5.57 -6.65 0.89
C TRP A 173 5.52 -6.35 2.39
N LEU A 174 4.57 -5.51 2.82
CA LEU A 174 4.36 -5.23 4.24
C LEU A 174 4.01 -6.49 5.02
N LEU A 175 3.07 -7.28 4.50
CA LEU A 175 2.71 -8.57 5.11
C LEU A 175 3.84 -9.60 5.03
N TYR A 176 4.63 -9.60 3.98
CA TYR A 176 5.82 -10.46 3.90
C TYR A 176 6.82 -10.12 5.02
N GLY A 177 7.04 -8.83 5.27
CA GLY A 177 7.94 -8.37 6.31
C GLY A 177 7.40 -8.57 7.74
N LEU A 178 6.18 -8.13 8.03
CA LEU A 178 5.63 -8.09 9.40
C LEU A 178 4.68 -9.26 9.73
N GLY A 179 4.15 -9.97 8.74
CA GLY A 179 3.02 -10.86 8.95
C GLY A 179 1.74 -10.10 9.34
N ALA A 180 0.70 -10.82 9.75
CA ALA A 180 -0.56 -10.27 10.24
C ALA A 180 -0.59 -10.31 11.77
N GLU A 181 -1.17 -9.26 12.39
CA GLU A 181 -1.43 -9.25 13.85
C GLU A 181 -2.65 -10.11 14.20
N ASN A 182 -3.63 -10.14 13.30
CA ASN A 182 -4.85 -10.90 13.44
C ASN A 182 -4.85 -12.06 12.44
N GLN A 183 -5.08 -13.28 12.91
CA GLN A 183 -5.11 -14.48 12.05
C GLN A 183 -6.50 -14.78 11.48
N ASN A 184 -7.53 -14.04 11.90
CA ASN A 184 -8.93 -14.24 11.50
C ASN A 184 -9.43 -13.17 10.51
N LEU A 185 -8.62 -12.13 10.28
CA LEU A 185 -8.87 -11.09 9.28
C LEU A 185 -7.72 -11.04 8.29
N PRO A 186 -7.97 -10.57 7.04
CA PRO A 186 -6.89 -10.30 6.11
C PRO A 186 -5.94 -9.27 6.69
N GLY A 187 -4.64 -9.46 6.53
CA GLY A 187 -3.67 -8.44 6.93
C GLY A 187 -3.63 -7.22 5.99
N PHE A 188 -4.14 -7.40 4.75
CA PHE A 188 -4.28 -6.36 3.74
C PHE A 188 -5.69 -6.37 3.14
N VAL A 189 -6.36 -5.21 3.14
CA VAL A 189 -7.70 -5.01 2.58
C VAL A 189 -7.67 -3.87 1.56
N ALA A 190 -8.17 -4.11 0.36
CA ALA A 190 -8.40 -3.10 -0.67
C ALA A 190 -9.90 -2.86 -0.81
N MET A 191 -10.33 -1.63 -0.58
CA MET A 191 -11.74 -1.23 -0.66
C MET A 191 -11.97 -0.33 -1.86
N CYS A 192 -12.82 -0.75 -2.80
CA CYS A 192 -13.19 0.06 -3.96
C CYS A 192 -14.70 0.02 -4.15
N PRO A 193 -15.42 1.13 -3.93
CA PRO A 193 -16.87 1.14 -4.07
C PRO A 193 -17.29 1.09 -5.53
N GLY A 194 -18.27 0.23 -5.82
CA GLY A 194 -18.91 0.14 -7.13
C GLY A 194 -18.13 -0.61 -8.19
N GLY A 195 -17.10 -1.38 -7.80
CA GLY A 195 -16.35 -2.23 -8.71
C GLY A 195 -14.83 -2.08 -8.61
N MET A 196 -14.12 -2.43 -9.66
CA MET A 196 -12.67 -2.45 -9.68
C MET A 196 -12.08 -1.17 -10.30
N PRO A 197 -10.90 -0.69 -9.84
CA PRO A 197 -10.13 0.32 -10.56
C PRO A 197 -9.51 -0.29 -11.82
N ILE A 198 -8.88 0.54 -12.65
CA ILE A 198 -8.07 0.03 -13.77
C ILE A 198 -6.97 -0.90 -13.21
N LYS A 199 -6.65 -1.96 -13.94
CA LYS A 199 -5.75 -3.07 -13.55
C LYS A 199 -6.31 -3.97 -12.43
N ASP A 200 -7.57 -3.79 -12.05
CA ASP A 200 -8.29 -4.70 -11.16
C ASP A 200 -7.43 -5.13 -9.94
N SER A 201 -7.43 -6.42 -9.64
CA SER A 201 -6.70 -7.01 -8.52
C SER A 201 -5.17 -7.00 -8.68
N GLU A 202 -4.63 -6.64 -9.86
CA GLU A 202 -3.19 -6.49 -10.04
C GLU A 202 -2.61 -5.41 -9.09
N ASN A 203 -3.42 -4.39 -8.75
CA ASN A 203 -3.04 -3.32 -7.82
C ASN A 203 -2.71 -3.80 -6.39
N TRP A 204 -3.26 -4.94 -5.97
CA TRP A 204 -3.04 -5.51 -4.63
C TRP A 204 -2.62 -6.97 -4.66
N GLN A 205 -2.00 -7.39 -5.76
CA GLN A 205 -1.54 -8.76 -5.95
C GLN A 205 -0.33 -9.12 -5.08
N ALA A 206 -0.22 -10.41 -4.76
CA ALA A 206 0.97 -10.97 -4.14
C ALA A 206 2.13 -11.18 -5.13
N GLY A 207 1.86 -11.19 -6.45
CA GLY A 207 2.87 -11.42 -7.49
C GLY A 207 3.63 -12.73 -7.28
N PHE A 208 4.94 -12.65 -7.13
CA PHE A 208 5.80 -13.83 -6.85
C PHE A 208 5.90 -14.17 -5.35
N LEU A 209 5.38 -13.34 -4.45
CA LEU A 209 5.26 -13.68 -3.03
C LEU A 209 4.15 -14.72 -2.80
N PRO A 210 4.12 -15.40 -1.64
CA PRO A 210 3.04 -16.32 -1.31
C PRO A 210 1.65 -15.68 -1.45
N GLY A 211 0.72 -16.38 -2.11
CA GLY A 211 -0.62 -15.86 -2.42
C GLY A 211 -1.46 -15.46 -1.21
N ALA A 212 -1.18 -16.00 -0.02
CA ALA A 212 -1.81 -15.60 1.24
C ALA A 212 -1.52 -14.15 1.65
N LEU A 213 -0.52 -13.51 1.04
CA LEU A 213 -0.16 -12.11 1.27
C LEU A 213 -0.90 -11.12 0.36
N GLN A 214 -1.74 -11.63 -0.55
CA GLN A 214 -2.54 -10.80 -1.45
C GLN A 214 -3.60 -10.01 -0.69
N GLY A 215 -3.90 -8.78 -1.16
CA GLY A 215 -4.99 -7.99 -0.62
C GLY A 215 -6.36 -8.62 -0.87
N THR A 216 -7.23 -8.53 0.13
CA THR A 216 -8.63 -8.94 0.03
C THR A 216 -9.47 -7.77 -0.45
N PHE A 217 -10.20 -7.98 -1.55
CA PHE A 217 -11.12 -6.98 -2.07
C PHE A 217 -12.40 -6.89 -1.24
N VAL A 218 -12.85 -5.66 -1.01
CA VAL A 218 -14.12 -5.35 -0.33
C VAL A 218 -14.82 -4.25 -1.12
N ASP A 219 -16.12 -4.43 -1.42
CA ASP A 219 -16.94 -3.40 -2.06
C ASP A 219 -17.82 -2.66 -1.04
N PRO A 220 -17.40 -1.48 -0.54
CA PRO A 220 -18.13 -0.72 0.47
C PRO A 220 -19.40 -0.02 -0.07
N GLN A 221 -19.73 -0.19 -1.35
CA GLN A 221 -21.04 0.23 -1.88
C GLN A 221 -22.18 -0.51 -1.16
N TYR A 222 -21.94 -1.77 -0.80
CA TYR A 222 -22.88 -2.60 -0.07
C TYR A 222 -22.79 -2.39 1.44
N ARG A 223 -23.84 -2.82 2.16
CA ARG A 223 -23.92 -2.78 3.63
C ARG A 223 -23.87 -4.19 4.25
N GLU A 224 -24.40 -5.15 3.51
CA GLU A 224 -24.48 -6.55 3.93
C GLU A 224 -23.11 -7.21 3.75
N VAL A 225 -22.61 -7.90 4.78
CA VAL A 225 -21.29 -8.53 4.78
C VAL A 225 -21.13 -9.51 3.61
N ASP A 226 -22.19 -10.23 3.27
CA ASP A 226 -22.18 -11.22 2.18
C ASP A 226 -22.06 -10.58 0.78
N ARG A 227 -22.29 -9.26 0.68
CA ARG A 227 -22.09 -8.48 -0.53
C ARG A 227 -20.82 -7.62 -0.51
N LEU A 228 -20.35 -7.24 0.68
CA LEU A 228 -19.06 -6.55 0.86
C LEU A 228 -17.90 -7.40 0.40
N ILE A 229 -17.94 -8.71 0.70
CA ILE A 229 -16.88 -9.66 0.39
C ILE A 229 -17.50 -10.81 -0.39
N GLU A 230 -17.15 -10.94 -1.65
CA GLU A 230 -17.63 -12.02 -2.49
C GLU A 230 -17.26 -13.40 -1.92
N ASN A 231 -18.22 -14.31 -1.99
CA ASN A 231 -18.02 -15.72 -1.59
C ASN A 231 -17.60 -15.92 -0.13
N ILE A 232 -17.82 -14.95 0.76
CA ILE A 232 -17.52 -15.11 2.18
C ILE A 232 -18.33 -16.25 2.82
N ARG A 233 -19.54 -16.49 2.33
CA ARG A 233 -20.38 -17.63 2.74
C ARG A 233 -20.66 -18.56 1.57
N SER A 234 -20.64 -19.87 1.83
CA SER A 234 -21.05 -20.85 0.85
C SER A 234 -22.58 -20.91 0.76
N GLY A 235 -23.13 -20.76 -0.43
CA GLY A 235 -24.57 -21.00 -0.69
C GLY A 235 -24.96 -22.48 -0.67
N HIS A 236 -23.99 -23.41 -0.62
CA HIS A 236 -24.23 -24.86 -0.83
C HIS A 236 -23.77 -25.75 0.32
N ALA A 237 -23.03 -25.22 1.30
CA ALA A 237 -22.50 -26.00 2.40
C ALA A 237 -22.66 -25.28 3.74
N THR A 238 -22.99 -26.04 4.78
CA THR A 238 -22.96 -25.53 6.16
C THR A 238 -21.54 -25.29 6.63
N VAL A 239 -21.35 -24.44 7.66
CA VAL A 239 -20.04 -24.17 8.28
C VAL A 239 -19.34 -25.48 8.69
N SER A 240 -20.08 -26.43 9.28
CA SER A 240 -19.52 -27.72 9.67
C SER A 240 -19.11 -28.60 8.48
N THR A 241 -19.82 -28.51 7.36
CA THR A 241 -19.46 -29.21 6.12
C THR A 241 -18.23 -28.59 5.49
N GLN A 242 -18.14 -27.26 5.44
CA GLN A 242 -16.95 -26.55 4.95
C GLN A 242 -15.72 -26.89 5.79
N ARG A 243 -15.84 -26.94 7.12
CA ARG A 243 -14.72 -27.33 7.99
C ARG A 243 -14.20 -28.73 7.62
N ARG A 244 -15.08 -29.72 7.45
CA ARG A 244 -14.69 -31.06 7.03
C ARG A 244 -14.04 -31.09 5.64
N GLN A 245 -14.52 -30.27 4.70
CA GLN A 245 -13.91 -30.15 3.37
C GLN A 245 -12.48 -29.60 3.47
N LEU A 246 -12.26 -28.57 4.28
CA LEU A 246 -10.93 -28.00 4.50
C LEU A 246 -9.99 -28.95 5.20
N ASP A 247 -10.48 -29.73 6.18
CA ASP A 247 -9.69 -30.74 6.86
C ASP A 247 -9.26 -31.86 5.88
N LEU A 248 -10.17 -32.29 5.00
CA LEU A 248 -9.85 -33.25 3.93
C LEU A 248 -8.83 -32.70 2.93
N LEU A 249 -8.99 -31.45 2.49
CA LEU A 249 -8.03 -30.80 1.60
C LEU A 249 -6.65 -30.71 2.24
N ARG A 250 -6.57 -30.38 3.54
CA ARG A 250 -5.31 -30.33 4.28
C ARG A 250 -4.66 -31.73 4.35
N GLU A 251 -5.43 -32.77 4.61
CA GLU A 251 -4.92 -34.13 4.62
C GLU A 251 -4.40 -34.57 3.24
N MET A 252 -5.17 -34.29 2.17
CA MET A 252 -4.75 -34.61 0.80
C MET A 252 -3.47 -33.85 0.41
N ASN A 253 -3.35 -32.59 0.81
CA ASN A 253 -2.16 -31.77 0.56
C ASN A 253 -0.94 -32.29 1.34
N GLY A 254 -1.15 -32.74 2.59
CA GLY A 254 -0.11 -33.40 3.37
C GLY A 254 0.43 -34.64 2.66
N ARG A 255 -0.46 -35.54 2.20
CA ARG A 255 -0.07 -36.74 1.41
C ARG A 255 0.65 -36.38 0.11
N HIS A 256 0.21 -35.32 -0.59
CA HIS A 256 0.88 -34.87 -1.80
C HIS A 256 2.29 -34.38 -1.51
N ARG A 257 2.46 -33.56 -0.46
CA ARG A 257 3.77 -33.06 -0.01
C ARG A 257 4.71 -34.19 0.35
N ASP A 258 4.24 -35.19 1.10
CA ASP A 258 5.05 -36.32 1.52
C ASP A 258 5.52 -37.18 0.34
N SER A 259 4.74 -37.20 -0.75
CA SER A 259 5.04 -37.99 -1.96
C SER A 259 5.79 -37.23 -3.05
N ARG A 260 5.60 -35.90 -3.18
CA ARG A 260 6.10 -35.11 -4.31
C ARG A 260 6.87 -33.85 -3.89
N GLY A 261 6.99 -33.57 -2.60
CA GLY A 261 7.56 -32.35 -2.06
C GLY A 261 6.53 -31.23 -1.90
N ALA A 262 6.92 -30.17 -1.19
CA ALA A 262 6.07 -29.00 -0.95
C ALA A 262 5.79 -28.24 -2.25
N ASP A 263 4.52 -27.90 -2.48
CA ASP A 263 4.10 -26.96 -3.54
C ASP A 263 3.59 -25.66 -2.89
N PRO A 264 4.37 -24.58 -2.92
CA PRO A 264 4.00 -23.31 -2.29
C PRO A 264 2.67 -22.73 -2.80
N ARG A 265 2.26 -23.04 -4.04
CA ARG A 265 0.99 -22.57 -4.62
C ARG A 265 -0.20 -23.28 -4.01
N LEU A 266 -0.10 -24.59 -3.79
CA LEU A 266 -1.14 -25.38 -3.13
C LEU A 266 -1.28 -24.96 -1.66
N GLU A 267 -0.17 -24.75 -0.97
CA GLU A 267 -0.16 -24.29 0.42
C GLU A 267 -0.79 -22.90 0.58
N ALA A 268 -0.39 -21.95 -0.24
CA ALA A 268 -0.97 -20.60 -0.26
C ALA A 268 -2.48 -20.61 -0.55
N ARG A 269 -2.95 -21.52 -1.44
CA ARG A 269 -4.37 -21.66 -1.74
C ARG A 269 -5.14 -22.23 -0.55
N LEU A 270 -4.58 -23.22 0.15
CA LEU A 270 -5.18 -23.76 1.37
C LEU A 270 -5.28 -22.71 2.47
N GLU A 271 -4.24 -21.93 2.68
CA GLU A 271 -4.25 -20.82 3.65
C GLU A 271 -5.29 -19.76 3.30
N SER A 272 -5.45 -19.45 2.02
CA SER A 272 -6.50 -18.53 1.56
C SER A 272 -7.90 -19.06 1.88
N PHE A 273 -8.14 -20.35 1.68
CA PHE A 273 -9.41 -20.97 2.05
C PHE A 273 -9.64 -21.02 3.57
N GLU A 274 -8.60 -21.29 4.35
CA GLU A 274 -8.66 -21.27 5.81
C GLU A 274 -8.93 -19.85 6.34
N LEU A 275 -8.30 -18.83 5.75
CA LEU A 275 -8.56 -17.44 6.09
C LEU A 275 -10.02 -17.08 5.77
N ALA A 276 -10.50 -17.39 4.55
CA ALA A 276 -11.87 -17.14 4.15
C ALA A 276 -12.88 -17.84 5.09
N PHE A 277 -12.58 -19.07 5.54
CA PHE A 277 -13.41 -19.78 6.50
C PHE A 277 -13.44 -19.09 7.87
N ARG A 278 -12.27 -18.67 8.40
CA ARG A 278 -12.20 -17.92 9.67
C ARG A 278 -12.93 -16.59 9.59
N MET A 279 -12.84 -15.92 8.45
CA MET A 279 -13.54 -14.66 8.19
C MET A 279 -15.07 -14.80 8.27
N GLN A 280 -15.65 -15.95 7.91
CA GLN A 280 -17.09 -16.16 8.02
C GLN A 280 -17.63 -15.99 9.45
N VAL A 281 -16.81 -16.34 10.44
CA VAL A 281 -17.19 -16.31 11.85
C VAL A 281 -16.84 -14.96 12.48
N ASP A 282 -15.64 -14.45 12.22
CA ASP A 282 -15.05 -13.32 12.97
C ASP A 282 -15.10 -11.99 12.22
N ALA A 283 -15.11 -11.99 10.87
CA ALA A 283 -15.16 -10.75 10.09
C ALA A 283 -16.50 -10.04 10.16
N THR A 284 -17.60 -10.77 10.38
CA THR A 284 -18.94 -10.18 10.45
C THR A 284 -18.99 -9.01 11.44
N ASP A 285 -18.30 -9.14 12.58
CA ASP A 285 -18.21 -8.07 13.58
C ASP A 285 -17.39 -6.86 13.09
N ALA A 286 -16.30 -7.08 12.39
CA ALA A 286 -15.41 -6.01 11.91
C ALA A 286 -16.12 -5.09 10.91
N PHE A 287 -16.96 -5.65 10.06
CA PHE A 287 -17.68 -4.93 9.00
C PHE A 287 -19.07 -4.41 9.44
N ASP A 288 -19.58 -4.82 10.60
CA ASP A 288 -20.87 -4.36 11.12
C ASP A 288 -20.76 -2.97 11.76
N LEU A 289 -21.05 -1.92 10.97
CA LEU A 289 -21.04 -0.54 11.44
C LEU A 289 -22.19 -0.18 12.38
N SER A 290 -23.22 -1.03 12.51
CA SER A 290 -24.33 -0.79 13.43
C SER A 290 -23.88 -0.79 14.90
N ARG A 291 -22.76 -1.43 15.20
CA ARG A 291 -22.13 -1.48 16.52
C ARG A 291 -21.40 -0.21 16.93
N GLU A 292 -21.14 0.70 15.99
CA GLU A 292 -20.58 1.99 16.32
C GLU A 292 -21.63 2.93 16.92
N PRO A 293 -21.27 3.79 17.88
CA PRO A 293 -22.16 4.82 18.40
C PRO A 293 -22.72 5.70 17.27
N ALA A 294 -23.95 6.19 17.44
CA ALA A 294 -24.58 7.06 16.44
C ALA A 294 -23.71 8.30 16.15
N SER A 295 -23.17 8.94 17.19
CA SER A 295 -22.27 10.10 17.05
C SER A 295 -21.03 9.80 16.20
N MET A 296 -20.48 8.58 16.31
CA MET A 296 -19.33 8.15 15.48
C MET A 296 -19.75 8.01 14.02
N ARG A 297 -20.88 7.35 13.75
CA ARG A 297 -21.40 7.21 12.40
C ARG A 297 -21.76 8.56 11.76
N GLU A 298 -22.28 9.49 12.54
CA GLU A 298 -22.57 10.86 12.10
C GLU A 298 -21.29 11.63 11.79
N MET A 299 -20.22 11.48 12.59
CA MET A 299 -18.94 12.15 12.37
C MET A 299 -18.32 11.76 11.03
N TYR A 300 -18.35 10.47 10.66
CA TYR A 300 -17.87 9.99 9.37
C TYR A 300 -18.86 10.25 8.23
N GLY A 301 -20.15 10.39 8.53
CA GLY A 301 -21.26 10.53 7.58
C GLY A 301 -21.71 9.20 6.99
N ASP A 302 -23.01 9.10 6.67
CA ASP A 302 -23.62 7.90 6.08
C ASP A 302 -23.52 7.88 4.53
N THR A 303 -22.43 8.37 4.00
CA THR A 303 -22.06 8.24 2.59
C THR A 303 -21.29 6.94 2.36
N VAL A 304 -21.08 6.54 1.11
CA VAL A 304 -20.26 5.38 0.79
C VAL A 304 -18.85 5.54 1.36
N HIS A 305 -18.22 6.72 1.14
CA HIS A 305 -16.86 6.99 1.61
C HIS A 305 -16.77 7.20 3.12
N GLY A 306 -17.83 7.73 3.77
CA GLY A 306 -17.92 7.78 5.23
C GLY A 306 -17.91 6.39 5.84
N ARG A 307 -18.76 5.50 5.33
CA ARG A 307 -18.80 4.09 5.76
C ARG A 307 -17.51 3.34 5.45
N GLN A 308 -16.96 3.52 4.25
CA GLN A 308 -15.66 2.94 3.84
C GLN A 308 -14.54 3.31 4.83
N THR A 309 -14.43 4.60 5.17
CA THR A 309 -13.40 5.11 6.06
C THR A 309 -13.60 4.65 7.51
N LEU A 310 -14.85 4.63 7.99
CA LEU A 310 -15.17 4.09 9.32
C LEU A 310 -14.87 2.58 9.41
N MET A 311 -15.19 1.83 8.36
CA MET A 311 -14.86 0.40 8.26
C MET A 311 -13.34 0.17 8.28
N ALA A 312 -12.59 1.00 7.56
CA ALA A 312 -11.13 0.95 7.57
C ALA A 312 -10.55 1.17 8.98
N ARG A 313 -11.03 2.17 9.73
CA ARG A 313 -10.61 2.39 11.11
C ARG A 313 -10.89 1.16 11.99
N ARG A 314 -12.07 0.53 11.87
CA ARG A 314 -12.42 -0.69 12.61
C ARG A 314 -11.49 -1.86 12.28
N LEU A 315 -11.10 -2.00 11.02
CA LEU A 315 -10.15 -3.02 10.59
C LEU A 315 -8.75 -2.79 11.18
N LEU A 316 -8.28 -1.54 11.18
CA LEU A 316 -7.00 -1.18 11.80
C LEU A 316 -6.98 -1.47 13.30
N GLU A 317 -8.09 -1.19 14.04
CA GLU A 317 -8.23 -1.56 15.46
C GLU A 317 -8.12 -3.07 15.71
N ARG A 318 -8.49 -3.88 14.73
CA ARG A 318 -8.48 -5.35 14.81
C ARG A 318 -7.22 -5.99 14.24
N GLY A 319 -6.18 -5.18 13.98
CA GLY A 319 -4.88 -5.68 13.56
C GLY A 319 -4.73 -5.92 12.06
N VAL A 320 -5.59 -5.33 11.23
CA VAL A 320 -5.31 -5.24 9.79
C VAL A 320 -4.17 -4.25 9.59
N ARG A 321 -3.11 -4.67 8.91
CA ARG A 321 -1.90 -3.85 8.79
C ARG A 321 -1.98 -2.80 7.69
N PHE A 322 -2.65 -3.11 6.60
CA PHE A 322 -2.78 -2.20 5.46
C PHE A 322 -4.22 -2.17 4.95
N VAL A 323 -4.80 -0.96 4.92
CA VAL A 323 -6.10 -0.73 4.31
C VAL A 323 -5.95 0.32 3.23
N GLN A 324 -6.26 -0.05 1.98
CA GLN A 324 -6.23 0.84 0.83
C GLN A 324 -7.65 1.21 0.43
N LEU A 325 -7.94 2.51 0.41
CA LEU A 325 -9.25 3.07 0.11
C LEU A 325 -9.21 3.72 -1.28
N TRP A 326 -9.72 3.01 -2.26
CA TRP A 326 -9.93 3.53 -3.61
C TRP A 326 -11.16 4.42 -3.63
N HIS A 327 -11.13 5.47 -4.46
CA HIS A 327 -12.25 6.41 -4.51
C HIS A 327 -13.47 5.80 -5.24
N GLY A 328 -13.27 4.91 -6.19
CA GLY A 328 -14.31 4.24 -6.94
C GLY A 328 -13.79 3.44 -8.12
N ALA A 329 -14.68 2.77 -8.81
CA ALA A 329 -14.36 2.04 -10.03
C ALA A 329 -13.79 2.97 -11.12
N GLY A 330 -12.92 2.45 -11.97
CA GLY A 330 -12.29 3.24 -13.04
C GLY A 330 -11.33 4.31 -12.49
N GLN A 331 -11.53 5.57 -12.88
CA GLN A 331 -10.64 6.69 -12.63
C GLN A 331 -11.41 7.96 -12.23
N PRO A 332 -12.05 8.03 -11.06
CA PRO A 332 -12.92 9.16 -10.69
C PRO A 332 -12.21 10.53 -10.65
N TRP A 333 -10.89 10.57 -10.48
CA TRP A 333 -10.10 11.82 -10.42
C TRP A 333 -9.49 12.24 -11.77
N ASP A 334 -9.84 11.57 -12.86
CA ASP A 334 -9.32 11.83 -14.20
C ASP A 334 -10.06 12.98 -14.90
N HIS A 335 -9.81 14.22 -14.46
CA HIS A 335 -10.54 15.41 -14.92
C HIS A 335 -9.90 16.07 -16.14
N HIS A 336 -10.06 15.49 -17.32
CA HIS A 336 -9.68 16.06 -18.60
C HIS A 336 -10.57 17.23 -19.04
N GLU A 337 -11.74 17.38 -18.43
CA GLU A 337 -12.69 18.45 -18.69
C GLU A 337 -13.41 18.85 -17.40
N SER A 338 -13.91 20.09 -17.36
CA SER A 338 -14.73 20.62 -16.24
C SER A 338 -14.14 20.34 -14.86
N ILE A 339 -12.83 20.60 -14.68
CA ILE A 339 -12.09 20.23 -13.46
C ILE A 339 -12.68 20.82 -12.19
N GLU A 340 -13.26 22.04 -12.27
CA GLU A 340 -13.86 22.69 -11.10
C GLU A 340 -15.02 21.86 -10.53
N GLY A 341 -15.96 21.47 -11.37
CA GLY A 341 -17.12 20.66 -10.95
C GLY A 341 -16.71 19.26 -10.51
N GLY A 342 -15.83 18.62 -11.28
CA GLY A 342 -15.34 17.28 -11.00
C GLY A 342 -14.56 17.19 -9.68
N LEU A 343 -13.58 18.07 -9.50
CA LEU A 343 -12.75 18.07 -8.29
C LEU A 343 -13.57 18.43 -7.03
N ARG A 344 -14.48 19.41 -7.12
CA ARG A 344 -15.38 19.77 -6.02
C ARG A 344 -16.28 18.59 -5.61
N ALA A 345 -16.79 17.86 -6.60
CA ALA A 345 -17.62 16.68 -6.34
C ALA A 345 -16.84 15.56 -5.66
N GLN A 346 -15.64 15.21 -6.18
CA GLN A 346 -14.84 14.13 -5.63
C GLN A 346 -14.26 14.49 -4.24
N ALA A 347 -13.68 15.67 -4.08
CA ALA A 347 -13.17 16.13 -2.80
C ALA A 347 -14.27 16.20 -1.73
N GLY A 348 -15.46 16.69 -2.09
CA GLY A 348 -16.60 16.77 -1.18
C GLY A 348 -17.05 15.42 -0.61
N GLN A 349 -16.77 14.31 -1.31
CA GLN A 349 -17.11 12.96 -0.82
C GLN A 349 -16.14 12.45 0.25
N ILE A 350 -14.87 12.90 0.25
CA ILE A 350 -13.83 12.33 1.13
C ILE A 350 -13.27 13.31 2.16
N ASP A 351 -13.41 14.62 1.98
CA ASP A 351 -12.86 15.63 2.90
C ASP A 351 -13.37 15.44 4.34
N GLY A 352 -14.68 15.26 4.50
CA GLY A 352 -15.28 14.95 5.81
C GLY A 352 -14.79 13.64 6.42
N PRO A 353 -14.88 12.52 5.71
CA PRO A 353 -14.37 11.23 6.16
C PRO A 353 -12.90 11.21 6.57
N ILE A 354 -12.02 11.90 5.82
CA ILE A 354 -10.59 12.02 6.17
C ILE A 354 -10.42 12.78 7.49
N ALA A 355 -11.07 13.94 7.63
CA ALA A 355 -11.03 14.73 8.85
C ALA A 355 -11.56 13.96 10.06
N ALA A 356 -12.68 13.21 9.88
CA ALA A 356 -13.25 12.34 10.89
C ALA A 356 -12.26 11.24 11.32
N LEU A 357 -11.62 10.58 10.36
CA LEU A 357 -10.61 9.55 10.65
C LEU A 357 -9.44 10.10 11.47
N MET A 358 -8.88 11.24 11.07
CA MET A 358 -7.76 11.84 11.79
C MET A 358 -8.15 12.24 13.22
N THR A 359 -9.36 12.75 13.40
CA THR A 359 -9.93 13.06 14.73
C THR A 359 -10.10 11.80 15.57
N ASP A 360 -10.73 10.76 15.01
CA ASP A 360 -11.03 9.50 15.71
C ASP A 360 -9.73 8.76 16.10
N LEU A 361 -8.75 8.68 15.20
CA LEU A 361 -7.46 8.07 15.51
C LEU A 361 -6.73 8.80 16.63
N LYS A 362 -6.76 10.14 16.67
CA LYS A 362 -6.18 10.94 17.76
C LYS A 362 -6.91 10.66 19.08
N GLN A 363 -8.23 10.66 19.10
CA GLN A 363 -9.03 10.38 20.28
C GLN A 363 -8.80 8.98 20.86
N ARG A 364 -8.48 8.00 19.99
CA ARG A 364 -8.20 6.60 20.36
C ARG A 364 -6.75 6.34 20.71
N GLY A 365 -5.85 7.33 20.57
CA GLY A 365 -4.42 7.12 20.74
C GLY A 365 -3.79 6.21 19.67
N MET A 366 -4.41 6.10 18.49
CA MET A 366 -3.95 5.29 17.37
C MET A 366 -3.21 6.10 16.30
N PHE A 367 -3.28 7.42 16.36
CA PHE A 367 -2.73 8.29 15.32
C PHE A 367 -1.21 8.15 15.19
N GLU A 368 -0.51 8.09 16.32
CA GLU A 368 0.96 8.05 16.35
C GLU A 368 1.55 6.75 15.77
N ASP A 369 0.79 5.67 15.72
CA ASP A 369 1.23 4.39 15.16
C ASP A 369 0.48 3.97 13.88
N THR A 370 -0.30 4.90 13.31
CA THR A 370 -1.01 4.72 12.04
C THR A 370 -0.51 5.71 11.00
N LEU A 371 0.16 5.21 9.96
CA LEU A 371 0.56 6.03 8.81
C LEU A 371 -0.63 6.25 7.89
N ILE A 372 -0.99 7.49 7.66
CA ILE A 372 -2.00 7.90 6.69
C ILE A 372 -1.27 8.41 5.45
N LEU A 373 -1.60 7.87 4.28
CA LEU A 373 -1.16 8.35 2.98
C LEU A 373 -2.37 8.79 2.15
N TRP A 374 -2.26 9.94 1.50
CA TRP A 374 -3.22 10.46 0.55
C TRP A 374 -2.51 10.79 -0.76
N GLY A 375 -3.01 10.32 -1.87
CA GLY A 375 -2.48 10.63 -3.19
C GLY A 375 -3.02 9.70 -4.26
N GLY A 376 -2.60 9.95 -5.48
CA GLY A 376 -2.87 9.13 -6.66
C GLY A 376 -1.59 8.81 -7.41
N GLU A 377 -1.72 8.27 -8.59
CA GLU A 377 -0.62 7.76 -9.42
C GLU A 377 0.23 8.86 -10.07
N PHE A 378 -0.32 10.08 -10.26
CA PHE A 378 0.36 11.28 -10.75
C PHE A 378 -0.52 12.54 -10.52
N GLY A 379 -0.12 13.68 -11.05
CA GLY A 379 -0.84 14.96 -10.97
C GLY A 379 -1.41 15.40 -12.31
N ARG A 380 -1.67 16.71 -12.41
CA ARG A 380 -2.27 17.33 -13.60
C ARG A 380 -1.46 18.52 -14.10
N THR A 381 -1.51 18.78 -15.42
CA THR A 381 -0.78 19.89 -16.02
C THR A 381 -1.26 21.24 -15.52
N PRO A 382 -0.36 22.23 -15.40
CA PRO A 382 -0.73 23.63 -15.09
C PRO A 382 -1.43 24.33 -16.25
N SER A 383 -1.45 23.71 -17.43
CA SER A 383 -2.09 24.20 -18.64
C SER A 383 -3.43 23.51 -18.88
N VAL A 384 -4.34 24.21 -19.56
CA VAL A 384 -5.63 23.66 -19.96
C VAL A 384 -5.45 22.60 -21.04
N GLU A 385 -6.23 21.53 -21.01
CA GLU A 385 -6.32 20.57 -22.10
C GLU A 385 -7.18 21.11 -23.24
N LEU A 386 -6.78 20.80 -24.47
CA LEU A 386 -7.47 21.23 -25.70
C LEU A 386 -8.15 20.04 -26.39
N ALA A 387 -9.38 20.25 -26.86
CA ALA A 387 -10.04 19.35 -27.80
C ALA A 387 -9.33 19.35 -29.16
N GLU A 388 -9.65 18.38 -30.03
CA GLU A 388 -9.07 18.28 -31.38
C GLU A 388 -9.21 19.59 -32.18
N GLY A 389 -10.33 20.30 -32.05
CA GLY A 389 -10.57 21.61 -32.69
C GLY A 389 -9.87 22.81 -31.99
N GLY A 390 -9.06 22.58 -30.96
CA GLY A 390 -8.34 23.62 -30.21
C GLY A 390 -9.18 24.36 -29.16
N ALA A 391 -10.45 23.98 -28.94
CA ALA A 391 -11.27 24.54 -27.87
C ALA A 391 -10.78 24.06 -26.49
N SER A 392 -10.87 24.92 -25.47
CA SER A 392 -10.59 24.55 -24.09
C SER A 392 -11.63 23.60 -23.55
N LYS A 393 -11.19 22.51 -22.89
CA LYS A 393 -12.06 21.58 -22.17
C LYS A 393 -12.30 21.99 -20.71
N LEU A 394 -11.62 23.04 -20.22
CA LEU A 394 -11.63 23.45 -18.83
C LEU A 394 -11.20 22.30 -17.87
N GLY A 395 -10.31 21.46 -18.34
CA GLY A 395 -9.68 20.37 -17.62
C GLY A 395 -8.17 20.37 -17.81
N ARG A 396 -7.49 19.40 -17.24
CA ARG A 396 -6.04 19.29 -17.27
C ARG A 396 -5.61 17.90 -17.73
N ASP A 397 -4.55 17.84 -18.52
CA ASP A 397 -3.91 16.59 -18.93
C ASP A 397 -3.07 15.99 -17.79
N HIS A 398 -2.60 14.76 -17.97
CA HIS A 398 -1.73 14.06 -17.02
C HIS A 398 -0.40 14.79 -16.82
N ASN A 399 0.08 14.80 -15.58
CA ASN A 399 1.40 15.31 -15.25
C ASN A 399 2.13 14.39 -14.29
N HIS A 400 3.07 13.62 -14.81
CA HIS A 400 3.92 12.74 -14.02
C HIS A 400 5.25 13.39 -13.59
N TYR A 401 5.59 14.58 -14.14
CA TYR A 401 6.83 15.30 -13.82
C TYR A 401 6.78 16.03 -12.48
N GLY A 402 5.59 16.33 -11.98
CA GLY A 402 5.37 16.98 -10.70
C GLY A 402 3.97 16.73 -10.19
N PHE A 403 3.86 16.22 -8.96
CA PHE A 403 2.58 16.05 -8.27
C PHE A 403 2.76 16.03 -6.75
N SER A 404 1.65 16.01 -6.02
CA SER A 404 1.68 16.04 -4.57
C SER A 404 1.01 14.81 -3.97
N VAL A 405 1.63 14.31 -2.90
CA VAL A 405 1.00 13.43 -1.92
C VAL A 405 1.13 14.06 -0.54
N TRP A 406 0.34 13.62 0.44
CA TRP A 406 0.63 13.97 1.81
C TRP A 406 0.56 12.76 2.72
N MET A 407 1.30 12.83 3.82
CA MET A 407 1.34 11.81 4.87
C MET A 407 1.06 12.44 6.23
N ALA A 408 0.49 11.64 7.15
CA ALA A 408 0.24 12.06 8.53
C ALA A 408 0.29 10.87 9.49
N GLY A 409 0.56 11.12 10.77
CA GLY A 409 0.68 10.07 11.78
C GLY A 409 1.86 9.13 11.55
N GLY A 410 1.92 8.03 12.28
CA GLY A 410 2.89 6.96 12.06
C GLY A 410 4.36 7.39 12.04
N GLY A 411 4.73 8.41 12.82
CA GLY A 411 6.10 8.95 12.86
C GLY A 411 6.42 10.00 11.80
N ILE A 412 5.41 10.57 11.15
CA ILE A 412 5.57 11.73 10.25
C ILE A 412 5.68 13.02 11.09
N LYS A 413 6.66 13.88 10.77
CA LYS A 413 6.73 15.25 11.25
C LYS A 413 5.70 16.09 10.50
N GLY A 414 4.61 16.44 11.16
CA GLY A 414 3.55 17.25 10.57
C GLY A 414 3.92 18.74 10.45
N GLY A 415 3.02 19.50 9.82
CA GLY A 415 3.11 20.96 9.68
C GLY A 415 4.18 21.42 8.69
N GLN A 416 4.55 20.63 7.69
CA GLN A 416 5.63 21.00 6.76
C GLN A 416 5.37 20.59 5.32
N VAL A 417 6.14 21.20 4.43
CA VAL A 417 6.21 20.87 3.01
C VAL A 417 7.57 20.26 2.71
N TYR A 418 7.60 19.18 1.98
CA TYR A 418 8.81 18.59 1.42
C TYR A 418 8.91 18.87 -0.07
N GLY A 419 10.03 19.45 -0.47
CA GLY A 419 10.32 19.78 -1.86
C GLY A 419 9.35 20.78 -2.51
N ALA A 420 9.57 21.04 -3.77
CA ALA A 420 8.72 21.94 -4.55
C ALA A 420 8.67 21.52 -6.02
N THR A 421 7.55 21.80 -6.67
CA THR A 421 7.48 21.92 -8.12
C THR A 421 7.92 23.33 -8.56
N ASP A 422 8.17 23.49 -9.86
CA ASP A 422 8.49 24.78 -10.44
C ASP A 422 7.39 25.83 -10.20
N GLU A 423 7.64 27.07 -10.63
CA GLU A 423 6.76 28.22 -10.40
C GLU A 423 5.34 28.04 -10.95
N PHE A 424 5.16 27.10 -11.88
CA PHE A 424 3.88 26.79 -12.51
C PHE A 424 3.28 25.44 -12.06
N GLY A 425 4.06 24.60 -11.35
CA GLY A 425 3.61 23.28 -10.94
C GLY A 425 3.77 22.20 -12.00
N PHE A 426 4.66 22.39 -12.97
CA PHE A 426 4.82 21.43 -14.06
C PHE A 426 5.79 20.28 -13.68
N LYS A 427 6.91 20.58 -13.06
CA LYS A 427 7.94 19.58 -12.70
C LYS A 427 8.50 19.77 -11.30
N ALA A 428 8.89 18.70 -10.67
CA ALA A 428 9.65 18.73 -9.41
C ALA A 428 11.03 19.36 -9.64
N VAL A 429 11.40 20.36 -8.81
CA VAL A 429 12.65 21.11 -8.95
C VAL A 429 13.46 21.17 -7.65
N GLU A 430 12.81 21.08 -6.50
CA GLU A 430 13.46 21.06 -5.19
C GLU A 430 13.18 19.73 -4.50
N ASN A 431 14.23 19.06 -4.03
CA ASN A 431 14.15 17.74 -3.41
C ASN A 431 13.18 16.79 -4.15
N PRO A 432 13.42 16.49 -5.44
CA PRO A 432 12.53 15.61 -6.21
C PRO A 432 12.40 14.26 -5.53
N ALA A 433 11.17 13.79 -5.35
CA ALA A 433 10.87 12.49 -4.71
C ALA A 433 10.21 11.55 -5.71
N SER A 434 10.84 10.42 -5.98
CA SER A 434 10.27 9.36 -6.80
C SER A 434 9.24 8.53 -6.04
N VAL A 435 8.46 7.72 -6.75
CA VAL A 435 7.57 6.75 -6.11
C VAL A 435 8.36 5.74 -5.25
N HIS A 436 9.59 5.40 -5.64
CA HIS A 436 10.43 4.52 -4.83
C HIS A 436 10.92 5.19 -3.53
N ASP A 437 11.11 6.51 -3.51
CA ASP A 437 11.45 7.26 -2.30
C ASP A 437 10.27 7.31 -1.33
N LEU A 438 9.05 7.44 -1.85
CA LEU A 438 7.83 7.29 -1.06
C LEU A 438 7.76 5.90 -0.43
N HIS A 439 7.97 4.83 -1.21
CA HIS A 439 7.99 3.46 -0.71
C HIS A 439 9.09 3.21 0.33
N ALA A 440 10.31 3.70 0.08
CA ALA A 440 11.42 3.61 1.03
C ALA A 440 11.10 4.30 2.36
N THR A 441 10.49 5.50 2.29
CA THR A 441 10.08 6.28 3.46
C THR A 441 8.99 5.55 4.26
N MET A 442 7.97 5.02 3.59
CA MET A 442 6.91 4.25 4.25
C MET A 442 7.45 2.98 4.90
N LEU A 443 8.32 2.22 4.21
CA LEU A 443 8.95 1.03 4.77
C LEU A 443 9.84 1.36 5.97
N HIS A 444 10.58 2.48 5.92
CA HIS A 444 11.37 2.96 7.06
C HIS A 444 10.51 3.26 8.28
N LEU A 445 9.39 3.97 8.12
CA LEU A 445 8.43 4.22 9.22
C LEU A 445 7.86 2.94 9.81
N LEU A 446 7.72 1.88 9.01
CA LEU A 446 7.27 0.55 9.42
C LEU A 446 8.39 -0.34 10.00
N GLY A 447 9.60 0.22 10.16
CA GLY A 447 10.74 -0.46 10.79
C GLY A 447 11.58 -1.31 9.84
N PHE A 448 11.53 -1.04 8.54
CA PHE A 448 12.33 -1.76 7.55
C PHE A 448 13.43 -0.92 6.92
N ASP A 449 14.59 -1.50 6.81
CA ASP A 449 15.53 -1.15 5.78
C ASP A 449 15.00 -1.75 4.45
N HIS A 450 14.60 -0.88 3.53
CA HIS A 450 13.98 -1.29 2.26
C HIS A 450 14.94 -2.03 1.34
N GLU A 451 16.25 -1.91 1.57
CA GLU A 451 17.29 -2.64 0.81
C GLU A 451 17.47 -4.07 1.32
N GLN A 452 17.21 -4.31 2.60
CA GLN A 452 17.32 -5.63 3.23
C GLN A 452 16.00 -6.43 3.15
N LEU A 453 14.86 -5.77 2.92
CA LEU A 453 13.57 -6.45 2.74
C LEU A 453 13.50 -7.05 1.34
N THR A 454 14.11 -8.21 1.16
CA THR A 454 14.24 -8.89 -0.14
C THR A 454 13.54 -10.24 -0.16
N TYR A 455 13.18 -10.67 -1.37
CA TYR A 455 12.65 -12.00 -1.65
C TYR A 455 13.36 -12.61 -2.86
N ARG A 456 13.90 -13.83 -2.66
CA ARG A 456 14.61 -14.57 -3.72
C ARG A 456 13.63 -15.18 -4.70
N HIS A 457 13.61 -14.72 -5.94
CA HIS A 457 12.77 -15.25 -7.01
C HIS A 457 13.55 -15.35 -8.33
N ALA A 458 13.40 -16.47 -9.05
CA ALA A 458 14.02 -16.72 -10.35
C ALA A 458 15.53 -16.34 -10.40
N GLY A 459 16.28 -16.60 -9.31
CA GLY A 459 17.73 -16.35 -9.25
C GLY A 459 18.14 -14.93 -8.86
N ARG A 460 17.19 -14.00 -8.64
CA ARG A 460 17.44 -12.61 -8.22
C ARG A 460 16.78 -12.35 -6.86
N ASP A 461 17.41 -11.50 -6.05
CA ASP A 461 16.78 -10.91 -4.85
C ASP A 461 16.02 -9.65 -5.25
N PHE A 462 14.69 -9.71 -5.14
CA PHE A 462 13.80 -8.60 -5.43
C PHE A 462 13.47 -7.83 -4.15
N ARG A 463 13.26 -6.53 -4.30
CA ARG A 463 12.72 -5.63 -3.27
C ARG A 463 11.69 -4.68 -3.90
N LEU A 464 10.79 -4.11 -3.11
CA LEU A 464 9.74 -3.21 -3.61
C LEU A 464 10.32 -2.00 -4.35
N THR A 465 11.42 -1.43 -3.84
CA THR A 465 12.08 -0.24 -4.38
C THR A 465 13.04 -0.54 -5.54
N ASP A 466 13.13 -1.78 -5.99
CA ASP A 466 14.05 -2.29 -6.99
C ASP A 466 15.51 -1.85 -6.70
N VAL A 467 16.13 -1.05 -7.56
CA VAL A 467 17.50 -0.52 -7.38
C VAL A 467 17.52 0.92 -6.87
N SER A 468 16.36 1.49 -6.55
CA SER A 468 16.16 2.89 -6.21
C SER A 468 15.59 3.05 -4.79
N GLY A 469 15.21 4.26 -4.42
CA GLY A 469 14.56 4.62 -3.18
C GLY A 469 15.49 5.25 -2.16
N GLU A 470 15.17 6.46 -1.76
CA GLU A 470 15.82 7.19 -0.67
C GLU A 470 14.77 7.61 0.37
N VAL A 471 15.10 7.47 1.64
CA VAL A 471 14.18 7.88 2.72
C VAL A 471 14.17 9.40 2.82
N MET A 472 12.99 10.02 2.76
CA MET A 472 12.77 11.44 2.94
C MET A 472 12.94 11.82 4.42
N GLN A 473 14.19 11.82 4.93
CA GLN A 473 14.52 11.94 6.36
C GLN A 473 13.97 13.19 7.04
N SER A 474 13.82 14.30 6.32
CA SER A 474 13.35 15.56 6.91
C SER A 474 11.89 15.51 7.40
N ILE A 475 11.07 14.62 6.84
CA ILE A 475 9.67 14.41 7.24
C ILE A 475 9.48 13.23 8.21
N VAL A 476 10.53 12.53 8.58
CA VAL A 476 10.51 11.43 9.56
C VAL A 476 10.86 11.95 10.96
N ALA A 477 10.05 11.58 12.00
CA ALA A 477 10.19 12.05 13.38
C ALA A 477 11.28 11.28 14.16
#